data_a092688ba234fab2d2766f248e77cf8b
#
_entry.id   a092688ba234fab2d2766f248e77cf8b
#
_cell.length_a   1.000
_cell.length_b   1.000
_cell.length_c   1.000
_cell.angle_alpha   90.00
_cell.angle_beta   90.00
_cell.angle_gamma   90.00
#
_symmetry.space_group_name_H-M   'P 1'
#
loop_
_entity.id
_entity.type
_entity.pdbx_description
1 polymer ?
#
loop_
_entity_poly.entity_id
_entity_poly.type
_entity_poly.pdbx_seq_one_letter_code
_entity_poly.pdbx_strand_id
1 'polypeptide(L)'
;MKARHESRPEALAALLAKVRACSACAHALPLGPRPILQLSTSATILIASQAPGSKVHQTGVPFSDVSGDRLREWMGLSADEFYDEETVAIMPMGFCYPGRSGGGDAPPRAECVHLWRDQLVQLLPAVRLTLLVGSYAQQHILGLGAVTPRVRNFRDYLPTYFSLPHPSWRSRIWEEKNPWFRGDVLPALRSAIQRARYGDQERNSGGGTDGLGSAGRPGVSGG
;
A
#
# COMPACT_ATOMS: atom_id res chain seq x y z
N MET A 1 -19.57 37.45 2.46
CA MET A 1 -18.76 36.44 3.17
C MET A 1 -18.08 35.57 2.12
N LYS A 2 -16.74 35.66 1.99
CA LYS A 2 -15.98 34.74 1.11
C LYS A 2 -15.94 33.38 1.79
N ALA A 3 -16.52 32.36 1.17
CA ALA A 3 -16.37 30.99 1.62
C ALA A 3 -14.86 30.68 1.66
N ARG A 4 -14.32 30.29 2.82
CA ARG A 4 -12.94 29.78 2.90
C ARG A 4 -12.91 28.51 2.05
N HIS A 5 -12.04 28.49 1.07
CA HIS A 5 -11.77 27.29 0.29
C HIS A 5 -11.00 26.35 1.24
N GLU A 6 -11.68 25.33 1.75
CA GLU A 6 -11.08 24.29 2.62
C GLU A 6 -9.95 23.62 1.86
N SER A 7 -8.76 23.55 2.46
CA SER A 7 -7.63 22.84 1.85
C SER A 7 -7.86 21.33 1.91
N ARG A 8 -7.21 20.56 1.02
CA ARG A 8 -7.32 19.09 1.03
C ARG A 8 -6.93 18.45 2.36
N PRO A 9 -5.84 18.84 3.03
CA PRO A 9 -5.51 18.32 4.36
C PRO A 9 -6.61 18.60 5.40
N GLU A 10 -7.21 19.79 5.40
CA GLU A 10 -8.33 20.14 6.29
C GLU A 10 -9.56 19.28 5.98
N ALA A 11 -9.91 19.11 4.71
CA ALA A 11 -11.01 18.24 4.28
C ALA A 11 -10.78 16.77 4.68
N LEU A 12 -9.55 16.25 4.52
CA LEU A 12 -9.20 14.91 4.97
C LEU A 12 -9.31 14.77 6.49
N ALA A 13 -8.80 15.73 7.26
CA ALA A 13 -8.90 15.72 8.71
C ALA A 13 -10.35 15.75 9.19
N ALA A 14 -11.20 16.57 8.58
CA ALA A 14 -12.62 16.66 8.88
C ALA A 14 -13.36 15.35 8.54
N LEU A 15 -13.03 14.72 7.40
CA LEU A 15 -13.63 13.43 7.03
C LEU A 15 -13.14 12.30 7.95
N LEU A 16 -11.85 12.26 8.30
CA LEU A 16 -11.31 11.28 9.25
C LEU A 16 -11.94 11.39 10.63
N ALA A 17 -12.25 12.58 11.10
CA ALA A 17 -12.99 12.77 12.36
C ALA A 17 -14.37 12.10 12.31
N LYS A 18 -15.11 12.24 11.19
CA LYS A 18 -16.40 11.57 10.98
C LYS A 18 -16.25 10.05 10.90
N VAL A 19 -15.23 9.55 10.20
CA VAL A 19 -14.91 8.11 10.11
C VAL A 19 -14.61 7.55 11.50
N ARG A 20 -13.77 8.23 12.30
CA ARG A 20 -13.42 7.79 13.67
C ARG A 20 -14.61 7.74 14.62
N ALA A 21 -15.61 8.60 14.40
CA ALA A 21 -16.87 8.62 15.15
C ALA A 21 -17.95 7.67 14.58
N CYS A 22 -17.65 6.91 13.51
CA CYS A 22 -18.62 6.04 12.85
C CYS A 22 -19.06 4.89 13.76
N SER A 23 -20.38 4.72 13.89
CA SER A 23 -21.04 3.65 14.65
C SER A 23 -21.99 2.79 13.79
N ALA A 24 -21.97 2.91 12.48
CA ALA A 24 -22.94 2.26 11.57
C ALA A 24 -23.02 0.74 11.76
N CYS A 25 -21.93 0.08 12.10
CA CYS A 25 -21.85 -1.38 12.32
C CYS A 25 -21.80 -1.77 13.82
N ALA A 26 -22.08 -0.87 14.76
CA ALA A 26 -21.89 -1.13 16.21
C ALA A 26 -22.58 -2.41 16.67
N HIS A 27 -23.78 -2.70 16.17
CA HIS A 27 -24.56 -3.90 16.50
C HIS A 27 -23.94 -5.23 16.02
N ALA A 28 -23.02 -5.16 15.05
CA ALA A 28 -22.40 -6.33 14.39
C ALA A 28 -20.90 -6.50 14.75
N LEU A 29 -20.34 -5.61 15.56
CA LEU A 29 -18.92 -5.61 15.92
C LEU A 29 -18.73 -6.12 17.36
N PRO A 30 -18.11 -7.29 17.59
CA PRO A 30 -18.04 -7.91 18.91
C PRO A 30 -17.22 -7.11 19.92
N LEU A 31 -16.30 -6.26 19.47
CA LEU A 31 -15.49 -5.38 20.33
C LEU A 31 -15.89 -3.89 20.17
N GLY A 32 -17.03 -3.62 19.54
CA GLY A 32 -17.49 -2.27 19.23
C GLY A 32 -16.77 -1.59 18.07
N PRO A 33 -17.24 -0.40 17.67
CA PRO A 33 -16.65 0.39 16.60
C PRO A 33 -15.29 0.97 17.02
N ARG A 34 -14.28 0.73 16.23
CA ARG A 34 -12.95 1.34 16.32
C ARG A 34 -12.34 1.39 14.94
N PRO A 35 -12.64 2.40 14.12
CA PRO A 35 -12.05 2.56 12.80
C PRO A 35 -10.54 2.80 12.89
N ILE A 36 -9.76 1.97 12.18
CA ILE A 36 -8.30 1.99 12.19
C ILE A 36 -7.82 2.12 10.74
N LEU A 37 -7.22 3.26 10.45
CA LEU A 37 -6.64 3.62 9.16
C LEU A 37 -5.56 4.68 9.36
N GLN A 38 -4.68 4.83 8.37
CA GLN A 38 -3.59 5.80 8.33
C GLN A 38 -3.63 6.49 6.97
N LEU A 39 -3.82 7.81 6.91
CA LEU A 39 -3.96 8.54 5.64
C LEU A 39 -3.34 9.92 5.73
N SER A 40 -2.63 10.30 4.67
CA SER A 40 -2.20 11.67 4.40
C SER A 40 -2.43 12.02 2.93
N THR A 41 -2.66 13.28 2.62
CA THR A 41 -2.87 13.78 1.25
C THR A 41 -1.61 13.71 0.39
N SER A 42 -0.44 13.58 1.00
CA SER A 42 0.88 13.44 0.38
C SER A 42 1.30 12.00 0.12
N ALA A 43 0.63 11.01 0.76
CA ALA A 43 0.97 9.60 0.62
C ALA A 43 0.98 9.16 -0.84
N THR A 44 2.10 8.56 -1.26
CA THR A 44 2.29 8.11 -2.65
C THR A 44 1.95 6.64 -2.86
N ILE A 45 1.86 5.87 -1.76
CA ILE A 45 1.50 4.45 -1.75
C ILE A 45 0.24 4.27 -0.91
N LEU A 46 -0.76 3.55 -1.43
CA LEU A 46 -1.95 3.15 -0.70
C LEU A 46 -1.96 1.64 -0.49
N ILE A 47 -2.08 1.18 0.76
CA ILE A 47 -2.30 -0.22 1.10
C ILE A 47 -3.79 -0.44 1.32
N ALA A 48 -4.41 -1.18 0.40
CA ALA A 48 -5.79 -1.67 0.50
C ALA A 48 -5.76 -3.13 0.98
N SER A 49 -6.39 -3.43 2.12
CA SER A 49 -6.39 -4.76 2.75
C SER A 49 -7.78 -5.18 3.21
N GLN A 50 -7.91 -6.27 3.95
CA GLN A 50 -9.21 -6.79 4.39
C GLN A 50 -9.84 -5.89 5.46
N ALA A 51 -9.41 -6.03 6.71
CA ALA A 51 -9.89 -5.32 7.91
C ALA A 51 -8.86 -5.47 9.03
N PRO A 52 -8.92 -4.63 10.08
CA PRO A 52 -8.12 -4.81 11.30
C PRO A 52 -8.38 -6.17 11.94
N GLY A 53 -7.32 -6.88 12.33
CA GLY A 53 -7.42 -8.07 13.19
C GLY A 53 -7.62 -7.69 14.67
N SER A 54 -7.84 -8.68 15.57
CA SER A 54 -8.07 -8.45 17.00
C SER A 54 -6.90 -7.71 17.67
N LYS A 55 -5.65 -8.05 17.34
CA LYS A 55 -4.46 -7.37 17.87
C LYS A 55 -4.38 -5.92 17.39
N VAL A 56 -4.65 -5.68 16.13
CA VAL A 56 -4.71 -4.31 15.54
C VAL A 56 -5.82 -3.50 16.22
N HIS A 57 -6.99 -4.13 16.46
CA HIS A 57 -8.06 -3.47 17.22
C HIS A 57 -7.60 -3.05 18.61
N GLN A 58 -6.84 -3.89 19.34
CA GLN A 58 -6.33 -3.57 20.67
C GLN A 58 -5.34 -2.41 20.67
N THR A 59 -4.37 -2.42 19.73
CA THR A 59 -3.32 -1.41 19.66
C THR A 59 -3.78 -0.09 19.03
N GLY A 60 -4.73 -0.15 18.09
CA GLY A 60 -5.15 0.99 17.29
C GLY A 60 -4.17 1.35 16.15
N VAL A 61 -3.12 0.54 15.95
CA VAL A 61 -2.10 0.77 14.91
C VAL A 61 -2.28 -0.24 13.76
N PRO A 62 -2.48 0.21 12.52
CA PRO A 62 -2.66 -0.70 11.37
C PRO A 62 -1.48 -1.65 11.23
N PHE A 63 -1.74 -2.91 10.93
CA PHE A 63 -0.67 -3.91 10.71
C PHE A 63 0.35 -4.04 11.87
N SER A 64 -0.05 -3.80 13.11
CA SER A 64 0.78 -3.99 14.32
C SER A 64 0.85 -5.46 14.78
N ASP A 65 0.72 -6.39 13.85
CA ASP A 65 0.72 -7.83 14.07
C ASP A 65 1.72 -8.56 13.14
N VAL A 66 1.80 -9.89 13.26
CA VAL A 66 2.69 -10.73 12.45
C VAL A 66 2.44 -10.59 10.94
N SER A 67 1.19 -10.26 10.56
CA SER A 67 0.88 -9.99 9.13
C SER A 67 1.54 -8.69 8.67
N GLY A 68 1.59 -7.69 9.53
CA GLY A 68 2.29 -6.44 9.25
C GLY A 68 3.80 -6.61 9.17
N ASP A 69 4.40 -7.40 10.07
CA ASP A 69 5.84 -7.72 9.99
C ASP A 69 6.18 -8.33 8.63
N ARG A 70 5.38 -9.29 8.19
CA ARG A 70 5.55 -9.94 6.88
C ARG A 70 5.33 -8.98 5.71
N LEU A 71 4.32 -8.12 5.77
CA LEU A 71 4.07 -7.15 4.71
C LEU A 71 5.24 -6.18 4.57
N ARG A 72 5.80 -5.70 5.68
CA ARG A 72 7.01 -4.86 5.67
C ARG A 72 8.21 -5.58 5.05
N GLU A 73 8.44 -6.85 5.41
CA GLU A 73 9.48 -7.70 4.80
C GLU A 73 9.29 -7.77 3.26
N TRP A 74 8.09 -8.04 2.79
CA TRP A 74 7.79 -8.11 1.35
C TRP A 74 8.05 -6.79 0.65
N MET A 75 7.60 -5.69 1.25
CA MET A 75 7.77 -4.33 0.74
C MET A 75 9.23 -3.86 0.78
N GLY A 76 10.06 -4.44 1.63
CA GLY A 76 11.43 -3.99 1.88
C GLY A 76 11.48 -2.64 2.60
N LEU A 77 10.50 -2.37 3.47
CA LEU A 77 10.41 -1.15 4.27
C LEU A 77 10.70 -1.45 5.75
N SER A 78 11.39 -0.53 6.40
CA SER A 78 11.50 -0.48 7.87
C SER A 78 10.13 -0.16 8.49
N ALA A 79 10.01 -0.30 9.82
CA ALA A 79 8.81 0.10 10.54
C ALA A 79 8.56 1.61 10.40
N ASP A 80 9.60 2.43 10.53
CA ASP A 80 9.49 3.88 10.41
C ASP A 80 9.02 4.31 9.03
N GLU A 81 9.55 3.72 7.95
CA GLU A 81 9.13 3.98 6.58
C GLU A 81 7.69 3.52 6.31
N PHE A 82 7.27 2.40 6.89
CA PHE A 82 5.93 1.85 6.71
C PHE A 82 4.86 2.69 7.42
N TYR A 83 5.20 3.27 8.57
CA TYR A 83 4.29 4.11 9.36
C TYR A 83 4.46 5.61 9.08
N ASP A 84 5.33 5.99 8.16
CA ASP A 84 5.39 7.36 7.64
C ASP A 84 4.12 7.66 6.82
N GLU A 85 3.19 8.41 7.42
CA GLU A 85 1.90 8.76 6.81
C GLU A 85 2.07 9.60 5.54
N GLU A 86 3.17 10.36 5.42
CA GLU A 86 3.46 11.19 4.25
C GLU A 86 3.83 10.34 3.03
N THR A 87 4.21 9.09 3.23
CA THR A 87 4.61 8.14 2.18
C THR A 87 3.60 7.02 2.00
N VAL A 88 3.11 6.42 3.10
CA VAL A 88 2.27 5.22 3.08
C VAL A 88 0.90 5.49 3.72
N ALA A 89 -0.14 5.42 2.92
CA ALA A 89 -1.53 5.38 3.37
C ALA A 89 -1.99 3.92 3.56
N ILE A 90 -2.74 3.66 4.64
CA ILE A 90 -3.32 2.34 4.92
C ILE A 90 -4.83 2.49 5.09
N MET A 91 -5.58 1.92 4.15
CA MET A 91 -7.05 1.99 4.12
C MET A 91 -7.63 0.61 3.79
N PRO A 92 -7.97 -0.20 4.81
CA PRO A 92 -8.59 -1.51 4.60
C PRO A 92 -10.00 -1.40 3.99
N MET A 93 -10.57 -2.51 3.53
CA MET A 93 -11.96 -2.57 3.03
C MET A 93 -12.96 -2.35 4.16
N GLY A 94 -12.75 -2.96 5.33
CA GLY A 94 -13.48 -2.66 6.58
C GLY A 94 -12.56 -1.95 7.55
N PHE A 95 -13.02 -0.90 8.21
CA PHE A 95 -12.17 -0.08 9.09
C PHE A 95 -12.12 -0.58 10.54
N CYS A 96 -13.08 -1.44 10.92
CA CYS A 96 -13.17 -2.01 12.27
C CYS A 96 -12.92 -3.52 12.24
N TYR A 97 -12.52 -4.07 13.38
CA TYR A 97 -12.40 -5.52 13.56
C TYR A 97 -13.78 -6.20 13.44
N PRO A 98 -14.00 -7.08 12.46
CA PRO A 98 -15.32 -7.65 12.19
C PRO A 98 -15.66 -8.86 13.06
N GLY A 99 -14.75 -9.32 13.93
CA GLY A 99 -14.89 -10.55 14.69
C GLY A 99 -14.27 -11.75 13.97
N ARG A 100 -14.62 -12.97 14.45
CA ARG A 100 -14.11 -14.24 13.91
C ARG A 100 -15.21 -15.04 13.24
N SER A 101 -14.86 -15.76 12.16
CA SER A 101 -15.74 -16.69 11.46
C SER A 101 -14.90 -17.75 10.76
N GLY A 102 -15.34 -19.03 10.80
CA GLY A 102 -14.70 -20.09 10.04
C GLY A 102 -13.21 -20.33 10.32
N GLY A 103 -12.76 -20.10 11.57
CA GLY A 103 -11.35 -20.30 11.95
C GLY A 103 -10.39 -19.16 11.58
N GLY A 104 -10.92 -18.02 11.15
CA GLY A 104 -10.15 -16.79 10.86
C GLY A 104 -10.93 -15.53 11.25
N ASP A 105 -10.47 -14.38 10.80
CA ASP A 105 -11.24 -13.15 10.92
C ASP A 105 -12.44 -13.19 9.95
N ALA A 106 -13.56 -12.62 10.38
CA ALA A 106 -14.76 -12.50 9.56
C ALA A 106 -14.52 -11.58 8.34
N PRO A 107 -15.37 -11.66 7.30
CA PRO A 107 -15.33 -10.71 6.18
C PRO A 107 -15.38 -9.27 6.65
N PRO A 108 -14.72 -8.33 5.92
CA PRO A 108 -14.82 -6.91 6.20
C PRO A 108 -16.28 -6.43 6.07
N ARG A 109 -16.66 -5.48 6.90
CA ARG A 109 -17.99 -4.87 6.80
C ARG A 109 -18.06 -4.01 5.52
N ALA A 110 -19.06 -4.29 4.69
CA ALA A 110 -19.26 -3.60 3.41
C ALA A 110 -19.63 -2.12 3.58
N GLU A 111 -20.23 -1.77 4.70
CA GLU A 111 -20.68 -0.41 5.02
C GLU A 111 -19.54 0.62 4.92
N CYS A 112 -18.30 0.24 5.28
CA CYS A 112 -17.15 1.15 5.19
C CYS A 112 -16.85 1.56 3.74
N VAL A 113 -16.98 0.64 2.79
CA VAL A 113 -16.79 0.93 1.37
C VAL A 113 -17.85 1.92 0.90
N HIS A 114 -19.12 1.66 1.17
CA HIS A 114 -20.25 2.48 0.70
C HIS A 114 -20.29 3.87 1.35
N LEU A 115 -19.95 3.97 2.63
CA LEU A 115 -20.06 5.24 3.36
C LEU A 115 -18.84 6.15 3.19
N TRP A 116 -17.61 5.58 3.11
CA TRP A 116 -16.42 6.36 3.35
C TRP A 116 -15.34 6.25 2.26
N ARG A 117 -15.17 5.06 1.67
CA ARG A 117 -14.00 4.77 0.86
C ARG A 117 -13.82 5.73 -0.32
N ASP A 118 -14.86 5.96 -1.10
CA ASP A 118 -14.76 6.79 -2.31
C ASP A 118 -14.44 8.24 -1.96
N GLN A 119 -15.03 8.77 -0.88
CA GLN A 119 -14.74 10.11 -0.40
C GLN A 119 -13.28 10.24 0.08
N LEU A 120 -12.75 9.22 0.78
CA LEU A 120 -11.37 9.21 1.25
C LEU A 120 -10.38 9.11 0.09
N VAL A 121 -10.62 8.23 -0.90
CA VAL A 121 -9.75 8.07 -2.08
C VAL A 121 -9.60 9.37 -2.86
N GLN A 122 -10.69 10.14 -3.03
CA GLN A 122 -10.65 11.44 -3.72
C GLN A 122 -9.74 12.47 -3.02
N LEU A 123 -9.47 12.28 -1.73
CA LEU A 123 -8.59 13.15 -0.95
C LEU A 123 -7.12 12.68 -0.91
N LEU A 124 -6.77 11.65 -1.67
CA LEU A 124 -5.42 11.08 -1.76
C LEU A 124 -4.81 11.28 -3.16
N PRO A 125 -4.65 12.51 -3.64
CA PRO A 125 -4.26 12.79 -5.03
C PRO A 125 -2.81 12.40 -5.36
N ALA A 126 -1.96 12.24 -4.34
CA ALA A 126 -0.56 11.89 -4.53
C ALA A 126 -0.32 10.38 -4.70
N VAL A 127 -1.32 9.53 -4.48
CA VAL A 127 -1.18 8.07 -4.61
C VAL A 127 -0.84 7.70 -6.05
N ARG A 128 0.30 7.04 -6.21
CA ARG A 128 0.84 6.55 -7.49
C ARG A 128 0.74 5.04 -7.62
N LEU A 129 0.75 4.32 -6.48
CA LEU A 129 0.69 2.86 -6.42
C LEU A 129 -0.28 2.43 -5.34
N THR A 130 -1.23 1.55 -5.67
CA THR A 130 -2.11 0.91 -4.69
C THR A 130 -1.78 -0.58 -4.59
N LEU A 131 -1.38 -1.04 -3.39
CA LEU A 131 -1.17 -2.44 -3.09
C LEU A 131 -2.49 -3.10 -2.71
N LEU A 132 -2.91 -4.12 -3.46
CA LEU A 132 -4.14 -4.88 -3.25
C LEU A 132 -3.83 -6.14 -2.46
N VAL A 133 -3.90 -6.05 -1.12
CA VAL A 133 -3.47 -7.08 -0.18
C VAL A 133 -4.62 -8.01 0.18
N GLY A 134 -4.60 -9.22 -0.39
CA GLY A 134 -5.62 -10.26 -0.18
C GLY A 134 -6.84 -10.14 -1.11
N SER A 135 -7.74 -11.12 -0.99
CA SER A 135 -8.87 -11.29 -1.92
C SER A 135 -9.87 -10.13 -1.90
N TYR A 136 -10.19 -9.59 -0.73
CA TYR A 136 -11.24 -8.56 -0.59
C TYR A 136 -10.87 -7.26 -1.32
N ALA A 137 -9.63 -6.78 -1.16
CA ALA A 137 -9.16 -5.60 -1.88
C ALA A 137 -9.10 -5.85 -3.40
N GLN A 138 -8.59 -7.03 -3.80
CA GLN A 138 -8.53 -7.41 -5.22
C GLN A 138 -9.91 -7.54 -5.85
N GLN A 139 -10.86 -8.17 -5.18
CA GLN A 139 -12.21 -8.34 -5.71
C GLN A 139 -12.95 -7.01 -5.82
N HIS A 140 -12.79 -6.12 -4.85
CA HIS A 140 -13.42 -4.82 -4.87
C HIS A 140 -12.93 -3.96 -6.05
N ILE A 141 -11.63 -3.97 -6.33
CA ILE A 141 -11.01 -3.06 -7.31
C ILE A 141 -10.92 -3.71 -8.70
N LEU A 142 -10.64 -5.00 -8.77
CA LEU A 142 -10.40 -5.72 -10.03
C LEU A 142 -11.56 -6.65 -10.43
N GLY A 143 -12.65 -6.68 -9.66
CA GLY A 143 -13.76 -7.60 -9.87
C GLY A 143 -13.51 -9.00 -9.31
N LEU A 144 -14.39 -9.96 -9.59
CA LEU A 144 -14.25 -11.35 -9.13
C LEU A 144 -13.07 -12.04 -9.81
N GLY A 145 -12.34 -12.89 -9.06
CA GLY A 145 -11.21 -13.65 -9.58
C GLY A 145 -10.32 -14.22 -8.48
N ALA A 146 -9.47 -15.17 -8.87
CA ALA A 146 -8.56 -15.84 -7.95
C ALA A 146 -7.30 -15.02 -7.66
N VAL A 147 -6.81 -15.07 -6.40
CA VAL A 147 -5.66 -14.30 -5.95
C VAL A 147 -4.36 -14.75 -6.64
N THR A 148 -4.11 -16.06 -6.73
CA THR A 148 -2.83 -16.58 -7.25
C THR A 148 -2.55 -16.15 -8.70
N PRO A 149 -3.48 -16.25 -9.67
CA PRO A 149 -3.25 -15.73 -11.02
C PRO A 149 -2.98 -14.22 -11.05
N ARG A 150 -3.70 -13.43 -10.25
CA ARG A 150 -3.49 -11.98 -10.18
C ARG A 150 -2.13 -11.60 -9.63
N VAL A 151 -1.69 -12.31 -8.58
CA VAL A 151 -0.34 -12.11 -8.03
C VAL A 151 0.72 -12.52 -9.05
N ARG A 152 0.53 -13.60 -9.79
CA ARG A 152 1.47 -14.04 -10.82
C ARG A 152 1.56 -13.04 -11.99
N ASN A 153 0.41 -12.51 -12.39
CA ASN A 153 0.29 -11.56 -13.52
C ASN A 153 0.25 -10.09 -13.03
N PHE A 154 0.90 -9.77 -11.93
CA PHE A 154 0.89 -8.43 -11.32
C PHE A 154 1.24 -7.30 -12.31
N ARG A 155 2.04 -7.61 -13.34
CA ARG A 155 2.46 -6.65 -14.37
C ARG A 155 1.29 -6.06 -15.16
N ASP A 156 0.20 -6.81 -15.32
CA ASP A 156 -1.00 -6.37 -16.06
C ASP A 156 -1.74 -5.21 -15.35
N TYR A 157 -1.44 -5.00 -14.08
CA TYR A 157 -2.10 -3.97 -13.25
C TYR A 157 -1.22 -2.75 -12.98
N LEU A 158 0.06 -2.81 -13.34
CA LEU A 158 0.99 -1.70 -13.17
C LEU A 158 0.72 -0.56 -14.18
N PRO A 159 1.07 0.68 -13.84
CA PRO A 159 1.72 1.13 -12.60
C PRO A 159 0.76 1.38 -11.44
N THR A 160 -0.55 1.30 -11.66
CA THR A 160 -1.58 1.76 -10.71
C THR A 160 -1.80 0.79 -9.56
N TYR A 161 -1.84 -0.52 -9.85
CA TYR A 161 -2.13 -1.55 -8.84
C TYR A 161 -1.04 -2.61 -8.78
N PHE A 162 -0.85 -3.16 -7.58
CA PHE A 162 0.02 -4.31 -7.37
C PHE A 162 -0.72 -5.34 -6.50
N SER A 163 -1.02 -6.50 -7.05
CA SER A 163 -1.75 -7.57 -6.34
C SER A 163 -0.82 -8.41 -5.47
N LEU A 164 -1.18 -8.60 -4.20
CA LEU A 164 -0.45 -9.42 -3.23
C LEU A 164 -1.39 -10.42 -2.55
N PRO A 165 -0.90 -11.61 -2.13
CA PRO A 165 -1.67 -12.46 -1.23
C PRO A 165 -1.83 -11.77 0.13
N HIS A 166 -2.73 -12.27 0.99
CA HIS A 166 -2.80 -11.80 2.36
C HIS A 166 -1.57 -12.29 3.15
N PRO A 167 -0.83 -11.42 3.89
CA PRO A 167 0.43 -11.78 4.56
C PRO A 167 0.21 -12.55 5.88
N SER A 168 -0.78 -13.44 5.95
CA SER A 168 -1.06 -14.28 7.11
C SER A 168 -0.06 -15.44 7.24
N TRP A 169 -0.08 -16.16 8.36
CA TRP A 169 0.72 -17.36 8.54
C TRP A 169 0.48 -18.42 7.45
N ARG A 170 -0.74 -18.49 6.90
CA ARG A 170 -1.10 -19.41 5.81
C ARG A 170 -0.37 -19.13 4.51
N SER A 171 0.10 -17.91 4.30
CA SER A 171 0.88 -17.56 3.09
C SER A 171 2.24 -18.25 3.05
N ARG A 172 2.78 -18.76 4.15
CA ARG A 172 4.02 -19.57 4.12
C ARG A 172 3.87 -20.80 3.23
N ILE A 173 2.81 -21.60 3.47
CA ILE A 173 2.52 -22.80 2.65
C ILE A 173 2.24 -22.40 1.20
N TRP A 174 1.58 -21.27 0.99
CA TRP A 174 1.32 -20.77 -0.35
C TRP A 174 2.62 -20.32 -1.06
N GLU A 175 3.53 -19.63 -0.37
CA GLU A 175 4.84 -19.23 -0.90
C GLU A 175 5.70 -20.45 -1.29
N GLU A 176 5.73 -21.49 -0.47
CA GLU A 176 6.43 -22.75 -0.76
C GLU A 176 5.93 -23.40 -2.07
N LYS A 177 4.63 -23.34 -2.30
CA LYS A 177 4.01 -23.84 -3.55
C LYS A 177 4.19 -22.89 -4.75
N ASN A 178 4.62 -21.65 -4.51
CA ASN A 178 4.73 -20.59 -5.50
C ASN A 178 6.11 -19.89 -5.40
N PRO A 179 7.24 -20.58 -5.65
CA PRO A 179 8.58 -20.03 -5.45
C PRO A 179 8.86 -18.77 -6.30
N TRP A 180 8.17 -18.61 -7.43
CA TRP A 180 8.21 -17.41 -8.27
C TRP A 180 7.79 -16.13 -7.50
N PHE A 181 7.03 -16.26 -6.41
CA PHE A 181 6.64 -15.09 -5.61
C PHE A 181 7.86 -14.37 -5.03
N ARG A 182 8.77 -15.13 -4.41
CA ARG A 182 10.01 -14.56 -3.85
C ARG A 182 11.02 -14.15 -4.94
N GLY A 183 11.11 -14.91 -6.03
CA GLY A 183 12.10 -14.68 -7.08
C GLY A 183 11.73 -13.58 -8.07
N ASP A 184 10.45 -13.36 -8.34
CA ASP A 184 9.96 -12.44 -9.37
C ASP A 184 9.08 -11.32 -8.81
N VAL A 185 8.07 -11.67 -7.98
CA VAL A 185 7.08 -10.70 -7.52
C VAL A 185 7.67 -9.73 -6.49
N LEU A 186 8.40 -10.23 -5.47
CA LEU A 186 8.93 -9.36 -4.42
C LEU A 186 10.00 -8.36 -4.92
N PRO A 187 10.95 -8.73 -5.79
CA PRO A 187 11.85 -7.74 -6.40
C PRO A 187 11.10 -6.67 -7.19
N ALA A 188 10.09 -7.06 -7.98
CA ALA A 188 9.28 -6.14 -8.75
C ALA A 188 8.42 -5.22 -7.85
N LEU A 189 7.87 -5.75 -6.75
CA LEU A 189 7.14 -4.96 -5.75
C LEU A 189 8.03 -3.86 -5.16
N ARG A 190 9.23 -4.22 -4.70
CA ARG A 190 10.18 -3.26 -4.13
C ARG A 190 10.57 -2.18 -5.14
N SER A 191 10.79 -2.56 -6.39
CA SER A 191 11.05 -1.59 -7.47
C SER A 191 9.85 -0.68 -7.73
N ALA A 192 8.62 -1.19 -7.72
CA ALA A 192 7.41 -0.39 -7.88
C ALA A 192 7.21 0.60 -6.71
N ILE A 193 7.50 0.16 -5.49
CA ILE A 193 7.48 1.01 -4.28
C ILE A 193 8.50 2.15 -4.39
N GLN A 194 9.74 1.87 -4.80
CA GLN A 194 10.75 2.90 -4.99
C GLN A 194 10.33 3.94 -6.02
N ARG A 195 9.78 3.51 -7.16
CA ARG A 195 9.23 4.43 -8.18
C ARG A 195 8.07 5.26 -7.64
N ALA A 196 7.18 4.67 -6.84
CA ALA A 196 6.07 5.40 -6.24
C ALA A 196 6.54 6.46 -5.23
N ARG A 197 7.60 6.17 -4.45
CA ARG A 197 8.17 7.09 -3.46
C ARG A 197 8.93 8.25 -4.11
N TYR A 198 9.79 7.96 -5.08
CA TYR A 198 10.78 8.92 -5.57
C TYR A 198 10.57 9.36 -7.02
N GLY A 199 9.63 8.77 -7.76
CA GLY A 199 9.45 8.99 -9.19
C GLY A 199 10.54 8.31 -10.03
N ASP A 200 10.57 8.61 -11.32
CA ASP A 200 11.55 8.03 -12.27
C ASP A 200 12.93 8.74 -12.25
N GLN A 201 13.28 9.48 -11.19
CA GLN A 201 14.48 10.33 -11.16
C GLN A 201 15.82 9.57 -11.15
N GLU A 202 15.86 8.27 -10.93
CA GLU A 202 17.13 7.51 -10.87
C GLU A 202 17.74 7.10 -12.21
N ARG A 203 17.13 7.39 -13.35
CA ARG A 203 17.71 7.02 -14.66
C ARG A 203 18.76 8.01 -15.21
N ASN A 204 19.01 9.14 -14.55
CA ASN A 204 19.88 10.19 -15.10
C ASN A 204 21.21 10.41 -14.37
N SER A 205 21.55 9.63 -13.35
CA SER A 205 22.82 9.78 -12.59
C SER A 205 23.91 8.78 -12.95
N GLY A 206 23.71 7.94 -13.98
CA GLY A 206 24.62 6.87 -14.40
C GLY A 206 25.39 7.12 -15.71
N GLY A 207 25.42 8.35 -16.25
CA GLY A 207 26.05 8.60 -17.53
C GLY A 207 26.92 9.86 -17.55
N GLY A 208 28.17 9.74 -17.17
CA GLY A 208 29.07 10.89 -17.34
C GLY A 208 30.39 10.81 -16.66
N THR A 209 31.26 9.89 -17.01
CA THR A 209 32.71 10.06 -16.92
C THR A 209 33.42 9.19 -17.96
N ASP A 210 33.37 9.59 -19.23
CA ASP A 210 34.41 9.16 -20.14
C ASP A 210 35.35 10.32 -20.37
N GLY A 211 36.54 10.16 -19.82
CA GLY A 211 37.63 11.09 -19.85
C GLY A 211 38.14 11.31 -21.28
N LEU A 212 38.21 12.55 -21.64
CA LEU A 212 39.00 13.01 -22.78
C LEU A 212 40.49 12.76 -22.51
N GLY A 213 40.98 11.65 -23.02
CA GLY A 213 42.41 11.39 -23.19
C GLY A 213 42.96 12.26 -24.31
N SER A 214 43.68 13.31 -23.95
CA SER A 214 44.47 14.13 -24.85
C SER A 214 45.63 13.29 -25.40
N ALA A 215 45.60 12.92 -26.66
CA ALA A 215 46.73 12.37 -27.38
C ALA A 215 47.66 13.48 -27.86
N GLY A 216 48.85 13.60 -27.22
CA GLY A 216 49.94 14.45 -27.69
C GLY A 216 50.53 13.92 -29.00
N ARG A 217 50.67 14.82 -29.96
CA ARG A 217 51.43 14.56 -31.21
C ARG A 217 52.94 14.63 -30.94
N PRO A 218 53.75 13.71 -31.45
CA PRO A 218 55.20 13.88 -31.50
C PRO A 218 55.56 14.76 -32.73
N GLY A 219 56.36 15.80 -32.47
CA GLY A 219 56.95 16.63 -33.53
C GLY A 219 58.07 15.88 -34.26
N VAL A 220 58.02 16.04 -35.55
CA VAL A 220 59.14 15.62 -36.44
C VAL A 220 60.00 16.86 -36.69
N SER A 221 61.25 16.86 -36.22
CA SER A 221 62.30 17.78 -36.66
C SER A 221 63.14 17.09 -37.71
N GLY A 222 63.24 17.69 -38.86
CA GLY A 222 64.11 17.26 -39.91
C GLY A 222 65.57 17.69 -39.68
N GLY A 223 66.43 16.99 -40.31
CA GLY A 223 67.82 17.16 -40.56
C GLY A 223 68.25 16.23 -41.71
#